data_95d45418e4b93db3ff81d674d07d5aec
#
_entry.id   95d45418e4b93db3ff81d674d07d5aec
#
_cell.length_a   1.000
_cell.length_b   1.000
_cell.length_c   1.000
_cell.angle_alpha   90.00
_cell.angle_beta   90.00
_cell.angle_gamma   90.00
#
_symmetry.space_group_name_H-M   'P 1'
#
loop_
_entity.id
_entity.type
_entity.pdbx_description
1 polymer ?
#
loop_
_entity_poly.entity_id
_entity_poly.type
_entity_poly.pdbx_seq_one_letter_code
_entity_poly.pdbx_strand_id
1 'polypeptide(L)'
;GGSTWSTDGNYLFYTVKDLKTLRSDKIKRWDAQAGKHEVIFEEKDETFSTFVYKTRSKEYIIIGSGSTISDEYRFIPANDPLAEFQMIQPRQRGLEYGVSHFGEHFYLRTNADGATNFKLVKAPVTNPSKVQWEDVIAHREDVYLESMELFSDYLVLEERSNGLTHLRIQHWGGEAYYLPFEEQVYMVYLGNNPSFDQGHLRYGYTSLTTPGSVIDYDFNTGEKTVQKQQEVVGGYDASAYETKRLWATANDGTKVPVSIVYKKSVLRENGPNPTLLYG
;
A
#
# COMPACT_ATOMS: atom_id res chain seq x y z
N GLY A 1 -9.32 -6.36 -10.83
CA GLY A 1 -8.58 -7.05 -11.87
C GLY A 1 -7.37 -6.25 -12.29
N GLY A 2 -6.55 -6.81 -13.15
CA GLY A 2 -5.36 -6.17 -13.65
C GLY A 2 -4.95 -6.73 -15.01
N SER A 3 -3.97 -6.09 -15.62
CA SER A 3 -3.31 -6.58 -16.81
C SER A 3 -1.84 -6.20 -16.80
N THR A 4 -1.00 -7.04 -17.41
CA THR A 4 0.43 -6.76 -17.54
C THR A 4 1.03 -7.50 -18.75
N TRP A 5 2.00 -6.87 -19.38
CA TRP A 5 2.75 -7.45 -20.48
C TRP A 5 3.96 -8.25 -20.00
N SER A 6 4.34 -9.30 -20.76
CA SER A 6 5.68 -9.89 -20.64
C SER A 6 6.76 -8.86 -20.97
N THR A 7 8.00 -9.15 -20.63
CA THR A 7 9.13 -8.22 -20.88
C THR A 7 9.37 -7.95 -22.36
N ASP A 8 9.17 -8.96 -23.21
CA ASP A 8 9.30 -8.87 -24.66
C ASP A 8 8.10 -8.22 -25.37
N GLY A 9 7.00 -7.95 -24.65
CA GLY A 9 5.77 -7.35 -25.19
C GLY A 9 4.94 -8.30 -26.08
N ASN A 10 5.26 -9.59 -26.14
CA ASN A 10 4.55 -10.55 -26.98
C ASN A 10 3.33 -11.16 -26.30
N TYR A 11 3.26 -11.15 -24.97
CA TYR A 11 2.18 -11.75 -24.20
C TYR A 11 1.57 -10.75 -23.23
N LEU A 12 0.24 -10.66 -23.27
CA LEU A 12 -0.54 -9.89 -22.29
C LEU A 12 -1.26 -10.84 -21.34
N PHE A 13 -0.99 -10.68 -20.05
CA PHE A 13 -1.74 -11.33 -18.99
C PHE A 13 -2.84 -10.41 -18.49
N TYR A 14 -4.06 -10.92 -18.34
CA TYR A 14 -5.18 -10.09 -17.91
C TYR A 14 -6.24 -10.89 -17.17
N THR A 15 -6.93 -10.18 -16.29
CA THR A 15 -8.03 -10.73 -15.48
C THR A 15 -9.33 -10.78 -16.28
N VAL A 16 -10.06 -11.87 -16.12
CA VAL A 16 -11.40 -12.05 -16.69
C VAL A 16 -12.40 -12.21 -15.53
N LYS A 17 -13.59 -11.67 -15.72
CA LYS A 17 -14.69 -11.76 -14.75
C LYS A 17 -15.73 -12.77 -15.21
N ASP A 18 -16.28 -13.50 -14.25
CA ASP A 18 -17.51 -14.24 -14.46
C ASP A 18 -18.67 -13.31 -14.86
N LEU A 19 -19.42 -13.68 -15.89
CA LEU A 19 -20.46 -12.80 -16.45
C LEU A 19 -21.69 -12.64 -15.56
N LYS A 20 -21.91 -13.54 -14.59
CA LYS A 20 -23.08 -13.50 -13.70
C LYS A 20 -22.74 -12.82 -12.38
N THR A 21 -21.62 -13.23 -11.77
CA THR A 21 -21.20 -12.76 -10.44
C THR A 21 -20.34 -11.51 -10.49
N LEU A 22 -19.78 -11.19 -11.66
CA LEU A 22 -18.77 -10.14 -11.88
C LEU A 22 -17.47 -10.34 -11.07
N ARG A 23 -17.32 -11.51 -10.45
CA ARG A 23 -16.11 -11.90 -9.74
C ARG A 23 -14.96 -12.09 -10.73
N SER A 24 -13.80 -11.59 -10.39
CA SER A 24 -12.57 -11.88 -11.14
C SER A 24 -12.13 -13.31 -10.83
N ASP A 25 -12.39 -14.24 -11.71
CA ASP A 25 -12.21 -15.67 -11.48
C ASP A 25 -11.15 -16.33 -12.36
N LYS A 26 -10.69 -15.65 -13.42
CA LYS A 26 -9.71 -16.22 -14.34
C LYS A 26 -8.62 -15.23 -14.72
N ILE A 27 -7.42 -15.78 -14.98
CA ILE A 27 -6.35 -15.07 -15.68
C ILE A 27 -6.17 -15.71 -17.04
N LYS A 28 -6.18 -14.88 -18.08
CA LYS A 28 -5.85 -15.28 -19.44
C LYS A 28 -4.52 -14.71 -19.87
N ARG A 29 -3.84 -15.44 -20.75
CA ARG A 29 -2.67 -14.99 -21.51
C ARG A 29 -3.09 -14.82 -22.95
N TRP A 30 -2.82 -13.66 -23.54
CA TRP A 30 -2.98 -13.39 -24.96
C TRP A 30 -1.62 -13.39 -25.64
N ASP A 31 -1.48 -14.21 -26.66
CA ASP A 31 -0.34 -14.19 -27.59
C ASP A 31 -0.65 -13.15 -28.67
N ALA A 32 0.10 -12.05 -28.67
CA ALA A 32 -0.14 -10.93 -29.57
C ALA A 32 0.21 -11.28 -31.06
N GLN A 33 1.13 -12.22 -31.25
CA GLN A 33 1.52 -12.65 -32.61
C GLN A 33 0.53 -13.66 -33.20
N ALA A 34 0.14 -14.66 -32.41
CA ALA A 34 -0.80 -15.68 -32.85
C ALA A 34 -2.28 -15.26 -32.71
N GLY A 35 -2.58 -14.18 -32.02
CA GLY A 35 -3.95 -13.72 -31.74
C GLY A 35 -4.72 -14.68 -30.83
N LYS A 36 -4.05 -15.56 -30.10
CA LYS A 36 -4.69 -16.60 -29.29
C LYS A 36 -4.80 -16.19 -27.82
N HIS A 37 -5.92 -16.58 -27.22
CA HIS A 37 -6.19 -16.41 -25.78
C HIS A 37 -6.23 -17.78 -25.10
N GLU A 38 -5.54 -17.91 -23.99
CA GLU A 38 -5.48 -19.12 -23.18
C GLU A 38 -5.83 -18.80 -21.73
N VAL A 39 -6.61 -19.65 -21.06
CA VAL A 39 -6.83 -19.58 -19.63
C VAL A 39 -5.65 -20.25 -18.95
N ILE A 40 -4.85 -19.49 -18.21
CA ILE A 40 -3.67 -19.99 -17.52
C ILE A 40 -3.88 -20.21 -16.02
N PHE A 41 -4.93 -19.60 -15.47
CA PHE A 41 -5.33 -19.80 -14.10
C PHE A 41 -6.84 -19.58 -13.95
N GLU A 42 -7.49 -20.45 -13.17
CA GLU A 42 -8.91 -20.36 -12.81
C GLU A 42 -9.08 -20.53 -11.30
N GLU A 43 -9.66 -19.53 -10.64
CA GLU A 43 -10.01 -19.55 -9.23
C GLU A 43 -11.42 -20.16 -9.07
N LYS A 44 -11.46 -21.38 -8.58
CA LYS A 44 -12.73 -22.14 -8.42
C LYS A 44 -13.45 -21.84 -7.12
N ASP A 45 -12.74 -21.38 -6.10
CA ASP A 45 -13.34 -20.99 -4.83
C ASP A 45 -14.00 -19.61 -4.99
N GLU A 46 -15.33 -19.58 -4.87
CA GLU A 46 -16.13 -18.37 -5.07
C GLU A 46 -15.88 -17.30 -3.99
N THR A 47 -15.26 -17.65 -2.89
CA THR A 47 -14.87 -16.69 -1.84
C THR A 47 -13.61 -15.90 -2.17
N PHE A 48 -12.85 -16.30 -3.21
CA PHE A 48 -11.64 -15.64 -3.67
C PHE A 48 -11.87 -14.90 -4.99
N SER A 49 -11.16 -13.78 -5.16
CA SER A 49 -11.00 -13.10 -6.43
C SER A 49 -9.54 -13.15 -6.86
N THR A 50 -9.29 -13.30 -8.17
CA THR A 50 -7.93 -13.34 -8.71
C THR A 50 -7.56 -12.06 -9.45
N PHE A 51 -6.29 -11.76 -9.48
CA PHE A 51 -5.71 -10.60 -10.15
C PHE A 51 -4.30 -10.90 -10.64
N VAL A 52 -3.80 -10.09 -11.58
CA VAL A 52 -2.46 -10.22 -12.13
C VAL A 52 -1.76 -8.86 -12.17
N TYR A 53 -0.48 -8.84 -11.86
CA TYR A 53 0.38 -7.66 -11.97
C TYR A 53 1.83 -8.08 -12.24
N LYS A 54 2.66 -7.11 -12.61
CA LYS A 54 4.11 -7.25 -12.67
C LYS A 54 4.73 -6.57 -11.47
N THR A 55 5.75 -7.19 -10.89
CA THR A 55 6.55 -6.55 -9.84
C THR A 55 7.14 -5.24 -10.35
N ARG A 56 7.36 -4.28 -9.45
CA ARG A 56 7.94 -2.97 -9.82
C ARG A 56 9.35 -3.11 -10.42
N SER A 57 10.13 -4.09 -9.97
CA SER A 57 11.41 -4.48 -10.57
C SER A 57 11.29 -4.91 -12.03
N LYS A 58 10.05 -5.18 -12.53
CA LYS A 58 9.71 -5.71 -13.85
C LYS A 58 10.21 -7.14 -14.12
N GLU A 59 10.72 -7.82 -13.10
CA GLU A 59 11.31 -9.15 -13.24
C GLU A 59 10.31 -10.30 -13.17
N TYR A 60 9.19 -10.12 -12.44
CA TYR A 60 8.21 -11.19 -12.23
C TYR A 60 6.79 -10.74 -12.54
N ILE A 61 6.02 -11.69 -13.11
CA ILE A 61 4.56 -11.59 -13.23
C ILE A 61 3.96 -12.42 -12.11
N ILE A 62 3.06 -11.79 -11.37
CA ILE A 62 2.43 -12.36 -10.18
C ILE A 62 0.94 -12.57 -10.44
N ILE A 63 0.43 -13.75 -10.11
CA ILE A 63 -1.00 -14.02 -9.97
C ILE A 63 -1.30 -14.08 -8.47
N GLY A 64 -2.24 -13.26 -8.01
CA GLY A 64 -2.77 -13.32 -6.66
C GLY A 64 -4.21 -13.82 -6.66
N SER A 65 -4.57 -14.58 -5.64
CA SER A 65 -5.94 -14.90 -5.26
C SER A 65 -6.15 -14.46 -3.82
N GLY A 66 -7.10 -13.55 -3.59
CA GLY A 66 -7.37 -12.99 -2.28
C GLY A 66 -8.84 -13.10 -1.89
N SER A 67 -9.07 -13.34 -0.60
CA SER A 67 -10.36 -13.25 0.08
C SER A 67 -10.31 -12.19 1.16
N THR A 68 -11.32 -12.12 2.04
CA THR A 68 -11.33 -11.15 3.15
C THR A 68 -10.20 -11.36 4.15
N ILE A 69 -9.77 -12.60 4.36
CA ILE A 69 -8.83 -12.97 5.42
C ILE A 69 -7.74 -13.93 4.97
N SER A 70 -7.56 -14.16 3.68
CA SER A 70 -6.56 -15.12 3.21
C SER A 70 -6.12 -14.80 1.79
N ASP A 71 -4.84 -14.97 1.53
CA ASP A 71 -4.21 -14.74 0.24
C ASP A 71 -3.39 -15.94 -0.22
N GLU A 72 -3.19 -16.00 -1.54
CA GLU A 72 -2.33 -16.97 -2.21
C GLU A 72 -1.71 -16.33 -3.45
N TYR A 73 -0.41 -16.50 -3.65
CA TYR A 73 0.29 -15.91 -4.79
C TYR A 73 1.15 -16.93 -5.51
N ARG A 74 1.22 -16.73 -6.85
CA ARG A 74 2.06 -17.48 -7.78
C ARG A 74 2.84 -16.53 -8.65
N PHE A 75 3.98 -16.96 -9.18
CA PHE A 75 4.84 -16.12 -10.01
C PHE A 75 5.48 -16.88 -11.14
N ILE A 76 5.87 -16.13 -12.18
CA ILE A 76 6.79 -16.55 -13.24
C ILE A 76 7.78 -15.41 -13.51
N PRO A 77 8.97 -15.70 -14.09
CA PRO A 77 9.82 -14.66 -14.66
C PRO A 77 9.09 -13.89 -15.77
N ALA A 78 9.16 -12.57 -15.76
CA ALA A 78 8.46 -11.75 -16.76
C ALA A 78 9.07 -11.86 -18.17
N ASN A 79 10.30 -12.36 -18.28
CA ASN A 79 11.00 -12.66 -19.52
C ASN A 79 10.78 -14.11 -20.03
N ASP A 80 10.09 -14.94 -19.22
CA ASP A 80 9.67 -16.29 -19.63
C ASP A 80 8.15 -16.45 -19.45
N PRO A 81 7.35 -15.84 -20.35
CA PRO A 81 5.88 -15.78 -20.22
C PRO A 81 5.20 -17.14 -20.42
N LEU A 82 5.94 -18.18 -20.85
CA LEU A 82 5.42 -19.54 -21.06
C LEU A 82 5.76 -20.48 -19.91
N ALA A 83 6.56 -20.05 -18.93
CA ALA A 83 6.89 -20.83 -17.74
C ALA A 83 5.63 -21.23 -16.96
N GLU A 84 5.73 -22.32 -16.20
CA GLU A 84 4.72 -22.71 -15.24
C GLU A 84 4.76 -21.80 -14.00
N PHE A 85 3.58 -21.35 -13.54
CA PHE A 85 3.47 -20.52 -12.34
C PHE A 85 3.85 -21.31 -11.08
N GLN A 86 4.86 -20.81 -10.41
CA GLN A 86 5.33 -21.36 -9.13
C GLN A 86 4.58 -20.75 -7.96
N MET A 87 4.25 -21.55 -6.95
CA MET A 87 3.61 -21.12 -5.73
C MET A 87 4.59 -20.39 -4.82
N ILE A 88 4.19 -19.23 -4.29
CA ILE A 88 4.92 -18.55 -3.21
C ILE A 88 4.57 -19.22 -1.89
N GLN A 89 3.30 -19.13 -1.48
CA GLN A 89 2.78 -19.80 -0.29
C GLN A 89 1.32 -20.16 -0.54
N PRO A 90 0.92 -21.44 -0.33
CA PRO A 90 -0.48 -21.84 -0.40
C PRO A 90 -1.33 -21.10 0.62
N ARG A 91 -2.60 -20.86 0.24
CA ARG A 91 -3.57 -20.24 1.15
C ARG A 91 -3.73 -21.02 2.45
N GLN A 92 -3.82 -20.31 3.54
CA GLN A 92 -4.20 -20.81 4.85
C GLN A 92 -5.25 -19.86 5.42
N ARG A 93 -6.30 -20.38 6.03
CA ARG A 93 -7.32 -19.51 6.61
C ARG A 93 -6.69 -18.59 7.67
N GLY A 94 -6.88 -17.30 7.51
CA GLY A 94 -6.34 -16.26 8.39
C GLY A 94 -4.91 -15.81 8.05
N LEU A 95 -4.27 -16.40 7.04
CA LEU A 95 -2.98 -15.94 6.54
C LEU A 95 -3.18 -14.94 5.41
N GLU A 96 -2.84 -13.70 5.68
CA GLU A 96 -2.81 -12.61 4.70
C GLU A 96 -1.37 -12.24 4.37
N TYR A 97 -1.08 -12.04 3.09
CA TYR A 97 0.21 -11.51 2.67
C TYR A 97 0.14 -10.85 1.30
N GLY A 98 0.95 -9.82 1.07
CA GLY A 98 1.15 -9.17 -0.22
C GLY A 98 2.60 -9.34 -0.65
N VAL A 99 2.87 -9.34 -1.97
CA VAL A 99 4.16 -9.68 -2.53
C VAL A 99 4.73 -8.52 -3.34
N SER A 100 5.99 -8.17 -3.06
CA SER A 100 6.84 -7.29 -3.87
C SER A 100 8.19 -7.98 -4.12
N HIS A 101 9.01 -7.44 -5.02
CA HIS A 101 10.29 -8.06 -5.39
C HIS A 101 11.42 -7.02 -5.40
N PHE A 102 12.56 -7.41 -4.82
CA PHE A 102 13.82 -6.67 -4.90
C PHE A 102 15.04 -7.62 -4.83
N GLY A 103 15.95 -7.49 -5.79
CA GLY A 103 17.15 -8.31 -5.88
C GLY A 103 16.81 -9.81 -6.01
N GLU A 104 17.34 -10.63 -5.11
CA GLU A 104 17.10 -12.08 -5.13
C GLU A 104 15.95 -12.51 -4.21
N HIS A 105 15.13 -11.55 -3.69
CA HIS A 105 14.13 -11.84 -2.69
C HIS A 105 12.74 -11.29 -3.05
N PHE A 106 11.72 -12.05 -2.69
CA PHE A 106 10.40 -11.50 -2.48
C PHE A 106 10.33 -10.88 -1.08
N TYR A 107 9.66 -9.72 -1.00
CA TYR A 107 9.33 -9.03 0.23
C TYR A 107 7.83 -9.14 0.44
N LEU A 108 7.43 -9.59 1.62
CA LEU A 108 6.05 -9.92 1.90
C LEU A 108 5.59 -9.17 3.16
N ARG A 109 4.56 -8.35 3.00
CA ARG A 109 3.81 -7.82 4.14
C ARG A 109 2.84 -8.90 4.58
N THR A 110 2.85 -9.31 5.85
CA THR A 110 2.07 -10.45 6.31
C THR A 110 1.64 -10.34 7.78
N ASN A 111 0.53 -11.00 8.12
CA ASN A 111 0.06 -11.23 9.49
C ASN A 111 0.51 -12.59 10.07
N ALA A 112 1.45 -13.26 9.41
CA ALA A 112 1.94 -14.57 9.85
C ALA A 112 2.45 -14.55 11.29
N ASP A 113 2.33 -15.71 11.96
CA ASP A 113 2.88 -15.96 13.29
C ASP A 113 2.32 -15.01 14.38
N GLY A 114 1.05 -14.62 14.23
CA GLY A 114 0.35 -13.76 15.18
C GLY A 114 0.64 -12.26 15.01
N ALA A 115 1.25 -11.85 13.91
CA ALA A 115 1.53 -10.43 13.61
C ALA A 115 0.24 -9.68 13.24
N THR A 116 -0.63 -9.42 14.22
CA THR A 116 -1.94 -8.79 14.03
C THR A 116 -1.88 -7.40 13.37
N ASN A 117 -0.80 -6.66 13.60
CA ASN A 117 -0.52 -5.37 12.97
C ASN A 117 0.38 -5.49 11.74
N PHE A 118 0.52 -6.69 11.21
CA PHE A 118 1.41 -7.05 10.11
C PHE A 118 2.89 -6.83 10.42
N LYS A 119 3.71 -7.51 9.65
CA LYS A 119 5.17 -7.41 9.62
C LYS A 119 5.67 -7.48 8.18
N LEU A 120 6.91 -7.11 7.95
CA LEU A 120 7.58 -7.29 6.67
C LEU A 120 8.59 -8.41 6.78
N VAL A 121 8.47 -9.40 5.93
CA VAL A 121 9.42 -10.50 5.80
C VAL A 121 10.00 -10.52 4.39
N LYS A 122 11.13 -11.22 4.20
CA LYS A 122 11.68 -11.55 2.90
C LYS A 122 11.88 -13.06 2.77
N ALA A 123 11.88 -13.55 1.54
CA ALA A 123 12.22 -14.93 1.22
C ALA A 123 12.95 -14.98 -0.12
N PRO A 124 13.92 -15.91 -0.31
CA PRO A 124 14.59 -16.06 -1.59
C PRO A 124 13.61 -16.49 -2.70
N VAL A 125 13.76 -15.92 -3.90
CA VAL A 125 12.90 -16.25 -5.05
C VAL A 125 12.95 -17.75 -5.37
N THR A 126 14.10 -18.40 -5.17
CA THR A 126 14.30 -19.84 -5.42
C THR A 126 13.52 -20.76 -4.48
N ASN A 127 13.14 -20.27 -3.31
CA ASN A 127 12.28 -20.98 -2.35
C ASN A 127 11.50 -19.97 -1.50
N PRO A 128 10.39 -19.40 -2.03
CA PRO A 128 9.70 -18.30 -1.36
C PRO A 128 8.67 -18.76 -0.31
N SER A 129 8.60 -20.04 0.00
CA SER A 129 7.62 -20.59 0.96
C SER A 129 7.83 -20.06 2.38
N LYS A 130 6.77 -20.07 3.19
CA LYS A 130 6.73 -19.51 4.54
C LYS A 130 7.87 -20.01 5.44
N VAL A 131 8.37 -21.20 5.23
CA VAL A 131 9.47 -21.78 6.02
C VAL A 131 10.78 -21.00 5.86
N GLN A 132 10.93 -20.22 4.79
CA GLN A 132 12.08 -19.36 4.49
C GLN A 132 11.84 -17.88 4.81
N TRP A 133 10.71 -17.52 5.42
CA TRP A 133 10.42 -16.13 5.71
C TRP A 133 11.28 -15.61 6.87
N GLU A 134 12.05 -14.58 6.59
CA GLU A 134 12.91 -13.89 7.55
C GLU A 134 12.36 -12.48 7.80
N ASP A 135 12.27 -12.05 9.05
CA ASP A 135 11.81 -10.72 9.42
C ASP A 135 12.77 -9.63 8.90
N VAL A 136 12.24 -8.67 8.14
CA VAL A 136 12.89 -7.41 7.76
C VAL A 136 12.46 -6.30 8.71
N ILE A 137 11.15 -6.21 8.96
CA ILE A 137 10.55 -5.36 9.97
C ILE A 137 9.66 -6.26 10.83
N ALA A 138 10.05 -6.44 12.08
CA ALA A 138 9.29 -7.26 13.03
C ALA A 138 7.93 -6.65 13.35
N HIS A 139 6.99 -7.47 13.79
CA HIS A 139 5.71 -7.03 14.28
C HIS A 139 5.87 -6.06 15.46
N ARG A 140 5.01 -5.03 15.48
CA ARG A 140 4.91 -4.04 16.56
C ARG A 140 3.46 -3.91 17.00
N GLU A 141 3.20 -3.96 18.29
CA GLU A 141 1.83 -3.90 18.82
C GLU A 141 1.19 -2.50 18.69
N ASP A 142 2.02 -1.46 18.64
CA ASP A 142 1.63 -0.05 18.60
C ASP A 142 1.69 0.57 17.18
N VAL A 143 2.16 -0.19 16.19
CA VAL A 143 2.29 0.28 14.81
C VAL A 143 1.71 -0.74 13.85
N TYR A 144 0.69 -0.33 13.11
CA TYR A 144 0.09 -1.11 12.03
C TYR A 144 0.85 -0.83 10.72
N LEU A 145 1.41 -1.86 10.11
CA LEU A 145 2.06 -1.77 8.80
C LEU A 145 0.99 -1.85 7.71
N GLU A 146 0.63 -0.72 7.11
CA GLU A 146 -0.44 -0.65 6.11
C GLU A 146 0.00 -1.11 4.72
N SER A 147 1.14 -0.61 4.27
CA SER A 147 1.67 -0.97 2.95
C SER A 147 3.19 -0.77 2.88
N MET A 148 3.77 -1.18 1.76
CA MET A 148 5.18 -0.97 1.45
C MET A 148 5.37 -0.64 -0.02
N GLU A 149 6.43 0.09 -0.32
CA GLU A 149 6.88 0.35 -1.67
C GLU A 149 8.39 0.17 -1.78
N LEU A 150 8.83 -0.62 -2.78
CA LEU A 150 10.24 -0.92 -3.00
C LEU A 150 10.75 -0.09 -4.17
N PHE A 151 11.87 0.59 -3.95
CA PHE A 151 12.64 1.30 -4.97
C PHE A 151 14.04 0.69 -5.07
N SER A 152 14.79 1.02 -6.11
CA SER A 152 16.19 0.54 -6.28
C SER A 152 17.05 0.81 -5.05
N ASP A 153 16.90 1.99 -4.45
CA ASP A 153 17.75 2.45 -3.35
C ASP A 153 17.02 2.55 -2.02
N TYR A 154 15.69 2.47 -2.01
CA TYR A 154 14.89 2.75 -0.81
C TYR A 154 13.76 1.74 -0.61
N LEU A 155 13.50 1.44 0.66
CA LEU A 155 12.26 0.85 1.16
C LEU A 155 11.41 1.97 1.78
N VAL A 156 10.16 2.08 1.36
CA VAL A 156 9.21 3.01 1.97
C VAL A 156 8.05 2.21 2.57
N LEU A 157 7.74 2.48 3.84
CA LEU A 157 6.64 1.86 4.56
C LEU A 157 5.57 2.92 4.87
N GLU A 158 4.32 2.56 4.65
CA GLU A 158 3.17 3.29 5.15
C GLU A 158 2.73 2.62 6.46
N GLU A 159 2.79 3.36 7.54
CA GLU A 159 2.57 2.86 8.89
C GLU A 159 1.50 3.70 9.59
N ARG A 160 0.71 3.08 10.47
CA ARG A 160 -0.24 3.79 11.31
C ARG A 160 0.10 3.61 12.77
N SER A 161 0.24 4.70 13.49
CA SER A 161 0.38 4.70 14.94
C SER A 161 -0.34 5.89 15.56
N ASN A 162 -0.84 5.73 16.77
CA ASN A 162 -1.60 6.79 17.46
C ASN A 162 -2.73 7.40 16.61
N GLY A 163 -3.31 6.62 15.65
CA GLY A 163 -4.38 7.05 14.75
C GLY A 163 -3.95 8.01 13.64
N LEU A 164 -2.66 8.15 13.37
CA LEU A 164 -2.10 8.88 12.22
C LEU A 164 -1.31 7.94 11.31
N THR A 165 -1.36 8.23 10.03
CA THR A 165 -0.48 7.57 9.04
C THR A 165 0.87 8.27 8.97
N HIS A 166 1.91 7.48 8.76
CA HIS A 166 3.30 7.93 8.65
C HIS A 166 3.97 7.25 7.46
N LEU A 167 4.90 7.94 6.83
CA LEU A 167 5.79 7.36 5.83
C LEU A 167 7.18 7.18 6.45
N ARG A 168 7.60 5.93 6.57
CA ARG A 168 8.94 5.57 7.02
C ARG A 168 9.80 5.25 5.81
N ILE A 169 10.91 5.94 5.66
CA ILE A 169 11.83 5.81 4.54
C ILE A 169 13.13 5.21 5.05
N GLN A 170 13.65 4.23 4.33
CA GLN A 170 14.92 3.57 4.65
C GLN A 170 15.72 3.37 3.36
N HIS A 171 16.94 3.90 3.31
CA HIS A 171 17.91 3.49 2.28
C HIS A 171 18.33 2.04 2.55
N TRP A 172 18.51 1.22 1.52
CA TRP A 172 18.93 -0.16 1.69
C TRP A 172 20.28 -0.23 2.45
N GLY A 173 20.28 -0.95 3.58
CA GLY A 173 21.42 -1.03 4.47
C GLY A 173 21.70 0.21 5.34
N GLY A 174 20.88 1.25 5.24
CA GLY A 174 20.98 2.47 6.03
C GLY A 174 19.95 2.57 7.16
N GLU A 175 20.01 3.69 7.88
CA GLU A 175 19.05 4.01 8.93
C GLU A 175 17.71 4.42 8.33
N ALA A 176 16.64 4.14 9.06
CA ALA A 176 15.28 4.54 8.70
C ALA A 176 14.90 5.84 9.41
N TYR A 177 14.10 6.66 8.73
CA TYR A 177 13.53 7.87 9.30
C TYR A 177 12.06 8.03 8.89
N TYR A 178 11.30 8.75 9.71
CA TYR A 178 9.95 9.16 9.35
C TYR A 178 9.97 10.49 8.62
N LEU A 179 9.20 10.57 7.51
CA LEU A 179 9.00 11.83 6.82
C LEU A 179 8.25 12.80 7.75
N PRO A 180 8.82 13.98 8.09
CA PRO A 180 8.21 14.89 9.04
C PRO A 180 7.06 15.68 8.42
N PHE A 181 6.00 15.89 9.22
CA PHE A 181 4.84 16.74 8.92
C PHE A 181 4.62 17.73 10.07
N GLU A 182 4.26 18.97 9.73
CA GLU A 182 4.13 20.06 10.73
C GLU A 182 2.78 20.05 11.42
N GLU A 183 1.72 19.63 10.71
CA GLU A 183 0.35 19.62 11.25
C GLU A 183 0.16 18.47 12.23
N GLN A 184 -0.57 18.73 13.33
CA GLN A 184 -0.86 17.71 14.34
C GLN A 184 -1.88 16.67 13.90
N VAL A 185 -2.69 17.01 12.89
CA VAL A 185 -3.77 16.17 12.35
C VAL A 185 -3.68 16.19 10.85
N TYR A 186 -3.31 15.07 10.28
CA TYR A 186 -3.15 14.90 8.84
C TYR A 186 -3.41 13.45 8.43
N MET A 187 -3.52 13.25 7.15
CA MET A 187 -3.45 11.95 6.50
C MET A 187 -2.39 12.00 5.41
N VAL A 188 -1.51 11.02 5.39
CA VAL A 188 -0.52 10.81 4.33
C VAL A 188 -0.64 9.38 3.82
N TYR A 189 -0.42 9.17 2.53
CA TYR A 189 -0.49 7.85 1.91
C TYR A 189 0.43 7.78 0.69
N LEU A 190 0.90 6.60 0.37
CA LEU A 190 1.71 6.35 -0.83
C LEU A 190 0.93 6.72 -2.09
N GLY A 191 1.54 7.50 -2.96
CA GLY A 191 1.00 7.88 -4.26
C GLY A 191 1.35 6.87 -5.35
N ASN A 192 1.14 7.26 -6.61
CA ASN A 192 1.54 6.44 -7.74
C ASN A 192 3.02 6.67 -8.07
N ASN A 193 3.85 5.67 -7.80
CA ASN A 193 5.30 5.66 -8.04
C ASN A 193 5.64 4.62 -9.12
N PRO A 194 5.47 4.93 -10.42
CA PRO A 194 5.51 3.91 -11.47
C PRO A 194 6.90 3.36 -11.78
N SER A 195 7.96 4.13 -11.50
CA SER A 195 9.33 3.72 -11.80
C SER A 195 10.03 3.19 -10.56
N PHE A 196 10.75 2.07 -10.75
CA PHE A 196 11.55 1.47 -9.68
C PHE A 196 12.77 2.32 -9.32
N ASP A 197 13.34 3.01 -10.32
CA ASP A 197 14.59 3.78 -10.22
C ASP A 197 14.35 5.29 -10.01
N GLN A 198 13.11 5.70 -9.70
CA GLN A 198 12.84 7.13 -9.50
C GLN A 198 13.51 7.66 -8.23
N GLY A 199 14.11 8.86 -8.35
CA GLY A 199 14.84 9.52 -7.27
C GLY A 199 13.93 10.27 -6.27
N HIS A 200 12.62 10.08 -6.34
CA HIS A 200 11.66 10.76 -5.47
C HIS A 200 10.52 9.85 -5.06
N LEU A 201 9.92 10.14 -3.92
CA LEU A 201 8.69 9.52 -3.44
C LEU A 201 7.49 10.42 -3.75
N ARG A 202 6.56 9.95 -4.56
CA ARG A 202 5.25 10.60 -4.70
C ARG A 202 4.30 10.10 -3.63
N TYR A 203 3.70 11.03 -2.90
CA TYR A 203 2.71 10.72 -1.86
C TYR A 203 1.54 11.70 -1.90
N GLY A 204 0.40 11.26 -1.37
CA GLY A 204 -0.74 12.12 -1.12
C GLY A 204 -0.71 12.66 0.31
N TYR A 205 -1.11 13.90 0.48
CA TYR A 205 -1.23 14.56 1.78
C TYR A 205 -2.51 15.37 1.86
N THR A 206 -3.18 15.31 2.98
CA THR A 206 -4.31 16.19 3.30
C THR A 206 -4.43 16.38 4.80
N SER A 207 -5.03 17.49 5.22
CA SER A 207 -5.40 17.72 6.61
C SER A 207 -6.79 18.35 6.70
N LEU A 208 -7.21 18.71 7.91
CA LEU A 208 -8.46 19.47 8.12
C LEU A 208 -8.35 20.92 7.61
N THR A 209 -7.12 21.42 7.36
CA THR A 209 -6.83 22.77 6.87
C THR A 209 -5.96 22.81 5.62
N THR A 210 -5.52 21.66 5.12
CA THR A 210 -4.75 21.55 3.87
C THR A 210 -5.54 20.69 2.86
N PRO A 211 -5.93 21.24 1.69
CA PRO A 211 -6.59 20.48 0.64
C PRO A 211 -5.75 19.32 0.15
N GLY A 212 -6.42 18.30 -0.38
CA GLY A 212 -5.77 17.12 -0.96
C GLY A 212 -4.66 17.52 -1.92
N SER A 213 -3.45 17.08 -1.64
CA SER A 213 -2.22 17.46 -2.34
C SER A 213 -1.46 16.23 -2.80
N VAL A 214 -0.87 16.30 -3.97
CA VAL A 214 0.11 15.32 -4.48
C VAL A 214 1.48 15.98 -4.39
N ILE A 215 2.40 15.32 -3.69
CA ILE A 215 3.71 15.89 -3.36
C ILE A 215 4.79 14.90 -3.78
N ASP A 216 5.86 15.39 -4.37
CA ASP A 216 7.08 14.63 -4.61
C ASP A 216 8.12 15.03 -3.57
N TYR A 217 8.69 14.03 -2.90
CA TYR A 217 9.79 14.16 -1.96
C TYR A 217 11.06 13.61 -2.60
N ASP A 218 12.04 14.46 -2.83
CA ASP A 218 13.34 14.07 -3.37
C ASP A 218 14.15 13.34 -2.29
N PHE A 219 14.56 12.11 -2.56
CA PHE A 219 15.28 11.27 -1.61
C PHE A 219 16.68 11.80 -1.28
N ASN A 220 17.32 12.53 -2.18
CA ASN A 220 18.68 13.02 -2.02
C ASN A 220 18.75 14.37 -1.31
N THR A 221 17.83 15.28 -1.65
CA THR A 221 17.83 16.65 -1.12
C THR A 221 16.89 16.84 0.05
N GLY A 222 15.88 15.96 0.18
CA GLY A 222 14.81 16.11 1.17
C GLY A 222 13.79 17.19 0.80
N GLU A 223 13.87 17.75 -0.41
CA GLU A 223 12.95 18.78 -0.88
C GLU A 223 11.56 18.18 -1.16
N LYS A 224 10.52 18.94 -0.79
CA LYS A 224 9.12 18.60 -1.04
C LYS A 224 8.56 19.55 -2.10
N THR A 225 8.13 19.00 -3.25
CA THR A 225 7.53 19.76 -4.34
C THR A 225 6.05 19.40 -4.50
N VAL A 226 5.16 20.38 -4.35
CA VAL A 226 3.72 20.17 -4.59
C VAL A 226 3.47 20.09 -6.10
N GLN A 227 3.06 18.91 -6.57
CA GLN A 227 2.75 18.67 -7.98
C GLN A 227 1.32 19.07 -8.32
N LYS A 228 0.39 18.85 -7.37
CA LYS A 228 -1.01 19.21 -7.52
C LYS A 228 -1.62 19.43 -6.14
N GLN A 229 -2.48 20.44 -6.04
CA GLN A 229 -3.33 20.65 -4.87
C GLN A 229 -4.77 20.86 -5.33
N GLN A 230 -5.71 20.30 -4.61
CA GLN A 230 -7.13 20.48 -4.88
C GLN A 230 -7.52 21.94 -4.67
N GLU A 231 -8.16 22.53 -5.66
CA GLU A 231 -8.70 23.88 -5.57
C GLU A 231 -9.92 23.92 -4.62
N VAL A 232 -9.95 24.92 -3.75
CA VAL A 232 -11.12 25.23 -2.93
C VAL A 232 -11.90 26.35 -3.62
N VAL A 233 -13.05 26.02 -4.18
CA VAL A 233 -13.91 26.98 -4.92
C VAL A 233 -14.32 28.12 -3.97
N GLY A 234 -14.10 29.36 -4.40
CA GLY A 234 -14.33 30.57 -3.60
C GLY A 234 -13.14 30.95 -2.71
N GLY A 235 -12.10 30.13 -2.66
CA GLY A 235 -10.92 30.37 -1.84
C GLY A 235 -11.16 30.15 -0.34
N TYR A 236 -10.09 29.99 0.41
CA TYR A 236 -10.12 29.96 1.87
C TYR A 236 -8.73 30.39 2.40
N ASP A 237 -8.71 30.86 3.64
CA ASP A 237 -7.49 31.18 4.35
C ASP A 237 -7.23 30.13 5.46
N ALA A 238 -6.26 29.24 5.20
CA ALA A 238 -5.88 28.20 6.17
C ALA A 238 -5.45 28.78 7.52
N SER A 239 -4.81 29.94 7.52
CA SER A 239 -4.32 30.62 8.73
C SER A 239 -5.45 31.08 9.67
N ALA A 240 -6.68 31.22 9.16
CA ALA A 240 -7.87 31.54 9.93
C ALA A 240 -8.37 30.37 10.80
N TYR A 241 -7.88 29.17 10.56
CA TYR A 241 -8.29 27.96 11.26
C TYR A 241 -7.16 27.42 12.14
N GLU A 242 -7.54 26.59 13.11
CA GLU A 242 -6.64 25.86 13.96
C GLU A 242 -7.09 24.42 14.09
N THR A 243 -6.14 23.50 14.06
CA THR A 243 -6.36 22.07 14.27
C THR A 243 -5.65 21.61 15.52
N LYS A 244 -6.27 20.70 16.27
CA LYS A 244 -5.66 20.10 17.46
C LYS A 244 -5.94 18.61 17.51
N ARG A 245 -5.00 17.89 18.08
CA ARG A 245 -5.17 16.50 18.47
C ARG A 245 -5.47 16.42 19.94
N LEU A 246 -6.64 15.91 20.29
CA LEU A 246 -7.08 15.68 21.65
C LEU A 246 -7.15 14.17 21.91
N TRP A 247 -7.16 13.81 23.20
CA TRP A 247 -7.30 12.43 23.63
C TRP A 247 -8.47 12.33 24.61
N ALA A 248 -9.52 11.62 24.21
CA ALA A 248 -10.58 11.22 25.12
C ALA A 248 -10.20 9.90 25.79
N THR A 249 -10.77 9.66 26.97
CA THR A 249 -10.63 8.37 27.64
C THR A 249 -12.00 7.71 27.70
N ALA A 250 -12.11 6.54 27.05
CA ALA A 250 -13.33 5.72 27.10
C ALA A 250 -13.53 5.10 28.50
N ASN A 251 -14.72 4.55 28.74
CA ASN A 251 -15.07 3.98 30.06
C ASN A 251 -14.19 2.80 30.48
N ASP A 252 -13.60 2.09 29.50
CA ASP A 252 -12.67 0.98 29.71
C ASP A 252 -11.20 1.43 29.88
N GLY A 253 -10.96 2.76 29.87
CA GLY A 253 -9.62 3.34 29.96
C GLY A 253 -8.92 3.54 28.61
N THR A 254 -9.49 3.06 27.50
CA THR A 254 -8.91 3.22 26.16
C THR A 254 -8.77 4.69 25.78
N LYS A 255 -7.59 5.05 25.27
CA LYS A 255 -7.32 6.39 24.74
C LYS A 255 -7.80 6.50 23.30
N VAL A 256 -8.77 7.38 23.09
CA VAL A 256 -9.40 7.64 21.79
C VAL A 256 -8.88 8.97 21.24
N PRO A 257 -8.19 8.98 20.10
CA PRO A 257 -7.72 10.21 19.48
C PRO A 257 -8.89 10.98 18.85
N VAL A 258 -8.95 12.28 19.10
CA VAL A 258 -9.98 13.17 18.56
C VAL A 258 -9.32 14.30 17.80
N SER A 259 -9.66 14.44 16.52
CA SER A 259 -9.19 15.55 15.69
C SER A 259 -10.23 16.66 15.71
N ILE A 260 -9.81 17.87 16.00
CA ILE A 260 -10.68 19.05 16.04
C ILE A 260 -10.15 20.13 15.11
N VAL A 261 -11.06 20.81 14.42
CA VAL A 261 -10.78 22.02 13.64
C VAL A 261 -11.79 23.10 13.99
N TYR A 262 -11.33 24.34 14.08
CA TYR A 262 -12.20 25.48 14.31
C TYR A 262 -11.63 26.75 13.68
N LYS A 263 -12.52 27.68 13.33
CA LYS A 263 -12.14 29.01 12.89
C LYS A 263 -11.81 29.86 14.10
N LYS A 264 -10.59 30.42 14.17
CA LYS A 264 -10.09 31.18 15.34
C LYS A 264 -11.01 32.33 15.75
N SER A 265 -11.58 33.06 14.76
CA SER A 265 -12.41 34.25 15.00
C SER A 265 -13.79 33.96 15.61
N VAL A 266 -14.25 32.70 15.61
CA VAL A 266 -15.58 32.34 16.17
C VAL A 266 -15.46 31.54 17.48
N LEU A 267 -14.25 31.18 17.91
CA LEU A 267 -14.02 30.47 19.14
C LEU A 267 -14.36 31.38 20.33
N ARG A 268 -15.26 30.91 21.21
CA ARG A 268 -15.57 31.55 22.46
C ARG A 268 -14.64 30.99 23.54
N GLU A 269 -13.80 31.84 24.12
CA GLU A 269 -12.86 31.42 25.17
C GLU A 269 -13.58 31.01 26.48
N ASN A 270 -14.72 31.66 26.77
CA ASN A 270 -15.52 31.40 27.96
C ASN A 270 -16.91 30.94 27.56
N GLY A 271 -17.21 29.66 27.79
CA GLY A 271 -18.53 29.09 27.54
C GLY A 271 -18.55 28.07 26.42
N PRO A 272 -19.72 27.45 26.17
CA PRO A 272 -19.86 26.39 25.19
C PRO A 272 -19.75 26.93 23.72
N ASN A 273 -19.08 26.17 22.88
CA ASN A 273 -19.02 26.40 21.45
C ASN A 273 -19.95 25.40 20.73
N PRO A 274 -20.72 25.83 19.73
CA PRO A 274 -21.43 24.90 18.85
C PRO A 274 -20.43 23.93 18.22
N THR A 275 -20.66 22.65 18.41
CA THR A 275 -19.70 21.60 17.96
C THR A 275 -20.46 20.51 17.21
N LEU A 276 -19.93 20.11 16.03
CA LEU A 276 -20.35 18.93 15.30
C LEU A 276 -19.37 17.80 15.63
N LEU A 277 -19.88 16.73 16.21
CA LEU A 277 -19.12 15.49 16.37
C LEU A 277 -19.46 14.57 15.19
N TYR A 278 -18.43 14.11 14.51
CA TYR A 278 -18.53 13.14 13.41
C TYR A 278 -17.61 11.94 13.72
N GLY A 279 -18.13 10.70 13.51
CA GLY A 279 -17.42 9.45 13.75
C GLY A 279 -18.03 8.30 12.96
#